data_674ce39d65e30b2a054aaa0ed55e5aa2
#
_entry.id   674ce39d65e30b2a054aaa0ed55e5aa2
#
_cell.length_a   1.000
_cell.length_b   1.000
_cell.length_c   1.000
_cell.angle_alpha   90.00
_cell.angle_beta   90.00
_cell.angle_gamma   90.00
#
_symmetry.space_group_name_H-M   'P 1'
#
loop_
_entity.id
_entity.type
_entity.pdbx_description
1 polymer ?
#
loop_
_entity_poly.entity_id
_entity_poly.type
_entity_poly.pdbx_seq_one_letter_code
_entity_poly.pdbx_strand_id
1 'polypeptide(L)'
;MQVHSFLHSDTETYTHVLADVQQQVCAIIDPVLDFDAKSGHTDTASVDEVIAFVREQGWTLVYIIETHAHADHISAAIHVKDELGGKLVIGQYITEVQKIFKQMFNFDSSFRTDASQFDILTVEGETLKLGGITITAMYVPGHTRADMAYLANDDEKTVVFVGDTLFAPDVGTARCDFPGGDDKTLYQSIQKLLALPDETIIYLCHDYPSQGRKHCPTTTVAAQKLGNIHVKEGINEAEFVEMRERRDATLEMPRLIIPSVQLNIDAGHFPEPEDNGTRYLKVPLNAL
;
A
#
# COMPACT_ATOMS: atom_id res chain seq x y z
N MET A 1 -1.30 -21.98 1.72
CA MET A 1 -1.44 -20.54 1.37
C MET A 1 -1.46 -20.36 -0.13
N GLN A 2 -2.39 -19.55 -0.66
CA GLN A 2 -2.40 -19.08 -2.06
C GLN A 2 -2.44 -17.56 -2.07
N VAL A 3 -1.87 -16.95 -3.13
CA VAL A 3 -1.98 -15.51 -3.37
C VAL A 3 -2.38 -15.28 -4.82
N HIS A 4 -3.38 -14.44 -5.04
CA HIS A 4 -3.82 -13.96 -6.35
C HIS A 4 -3.60 -12.46 -6.43
N SER A 5 -3.15 -11.98 -7.58
CA SER A 5 -2.83 -10.57 -7.79
C SER A 5 -3.64 -10.02 -8.95
N PHE A 6 -4.27 -8.88 -8.74
CA PHE A 6 -5.11 -8.18 -9.71
C PHE A 6 -4.44 -6.84 -10.03
N LEU A 7 -4.18 -6.59 -11.30
CA LEU A 7 -3.54 -5.37 -11.77
C LEU A 7 -4.59 -4.31 -12.09
N HIS A 8 -4.52 -3.18 -11.39
CA HIS A 8 -5.21 -1.96 -11.79
C HIS A 8 -4.34 -1.20 -12.79
N SER A 9 -4.71 -1.27 -14.07
CA SER A 9 -3.84 -0.80 -15.16
C SER A 9 -3.59 0.72 -15.17
N ASP A 10 -4.56 1.53 -14.69
CA ASP A 10 -4.48 2.99 -14.74
C ASP A 10 -3.47 3.58 -13.74
N THR A 11 -3.22 2.87 -12.62
CA THR A 11 -2.25 3.24 -11.60
C THR A 11 -1.09 2.27 -11.48
N GLU A 12 -1.08 1.19 -12.29
CA GLU A 12 -0.06 0.13 -12.27
C GLU A 12 0.12 -0.48 -10.88
N THR A 13 -1.00 -0.56 -10.11
CA THR A 13 -1.08 -1.08 -8.75
C THR A 13 -1.61 -2.50 -8.73
N TYR A 14 -1.11 -3.33 -7.84
CA TYR A 14 -1.65 -4.66 -7.56
C TYR A 14 -2.47 -4.68 -6.28
N THR A 15 -3.72 -5.13 -6.38
CA THR A 15 -4.47 -5.66 -5.25
C THR A 15 -4.16 -7.14 -5.09
N HIS A 16 -3.82 -7.59 -3.87
CA HIS A 16 -3.54 -8.98 -3.60
C HIS A 16 -4.62 -9.64 -2.74
N VAL A 17 -4.97 -10.89 -3.06
CA VAL A 17 -5.83 -11.74 -2.24
C VAL A 17 -4.98 -12.88 -1.68
N LEU A 18 -4.74 -12.85 -0.37
CA LEU A 18 -4.06 -13.91 0.38
C LEU A 18 -5.09 -14.85 0.98
N ALA A 19 -5.02 -16.15 0.71
CA ALA A 19 -6.01 -17.12 1.15
C ALA A 19 -5.42 -18.36 1.83
N ASP A 20 -6.05 -18.75 2.94
CA ASP A 20 -5.99 -20.12 3.44
C ASP A 20 -7.14 -20.91 2.79
N VAL A 21 -6.81 -21.67 1.75
CA VAL A 21 -7.78 -22.44 0.98
C VAL A 21 -8.40 -23.55 1.79
N GLN A 22 -7.66 -24.14 2.75
CA GLN A 22 -8.17 -25.23 3.58
C GLN A 22 -9.24 -24.74 4.56
N GLN A 23 -9.07 -23.54 5.10
CA GLN A 23 -10.02 -22.94 6.03
C GLN A 23 -11.02 -22.00 5.36
N GLN A 24 -10.92 -21.81 4.05
CA GLN A 24 -11.80 -20.95 3.24
C GLN A 24 -11.89 -19.52 3.77
N VAL A 25 -10.75 -18.95 4.16
CA VAL A 25 -10.65 -17.56 4.61
C VAL A 25 -9.61 -16.80 3.80
N CYS A 26 -9.80 -15.48 3.64
CA CYS A 26 -8.85 -14.65 2.92
C CYS A 26 -8.66 -13.27 3.56
N ALA A 27 -7.59 -12.59 3.11
CA ALA A 27 -7.35 -11.17 3.30
C ALA A 27 -7.17 -10.52 1.93
N ILE A 28 -7.63 -9.27 1.77
CA ILE A 28 -7.37 -8.43 0.60
C ILE A 28 -6.37 -7.35 1.03
N ILE A 29 -5.32 -7.14 0.23
CA ILE A 29 -4.25 -6.19 0.50
C ILE A 29 -4.25 -5.13 -0.60
N ASP A 30 -4.25 -3.85 -0.20
CA ASP A 30 -4.21 -2.64 -1.03
C ASP A 30 -5.27 -2.65 -2.15
N PRO A 31 -6.57 -2.68 -1.82
CA PRO A 31 -7.64 -2.66 -2.83
C PRO A 31 -7.77 -1.28 -3.47
N VAL A 32 -7.90 -1.23 -4.80
CA VAL A 32 -7.91 0.01 -5.59
C VAL A 32 -9.31 0.36 -6.07
N LEU A 33 -9.70 1.64 -5.90
CA LEU A 33 -10.91 2.24 -6.46
C LEU A 33 -10.59 2.95 -7.78
N ASP A 34 -11.37 2.70 -8.81
CA ASP A 34 -11.27 3.41 -10.08
C ASP A 34 -11.60 4.90 -9.91
N PHE A 35 -10.76 5.78 -10.45
CA PHE A 35 -10.94 7.23 -10.36
C PHE A 35 -10.46 7.97 -11.60
N ASP A 36 -11.37 8.68 -12.26
CA ASP A 36 -11.01 9.62 -13.33
C ASP A 36 -10.71 11.02 -12.76
N ALA A 37 -9.43 11.38 -12.71
CA ALA A 37 -8.99 12.66 -12.20
C ALA A 37 -9.50 13.89 -12.98
N LYS A 38 -9.96 13.70 -14.22
CA LYS A 38 -10.45 14.81 -15.06
C LYS A 38 -11.90 15.15 -14.78
N SER A 39 -12.71 14.15 -14.50
CA SER A 39 -14.14 14.30 -14.23
C SER A 39 -14.49 14.23 -12.74
N GLY A 40 -13.59 13.67 -11.91
CA GLY A 40 -13.88 13.32 -10.52
C GLY A 40 -14.80 12.11 -10.40
N HIS A 41 -14.97 11.33 -11.49
CA HIS A 41 -15.84 10.16 -11.47
C HIS A 41 -15.13 8.98 -10.79
N THR A 42 -15.86 8.27 -9.92
CA THR A 42 -15.42 7.03 -9.28
C THR A 42 -16.20 5.85 -9.84
N ASP A 43 -15.53 4.70 -9.97
CA ASP A 43 -16.16 3.44 -10.37
C ASP A 43 -15.61 2.30 -9.49
N THR A 44 -16.29 1.17 -9.45
CA THR A 44 -15.92 0.01 -8.65
C THR A 44 -15.54 -1.20 -9.52
N ALA A 45 -15.53 -1.04 -10.85
CA ALA A 45 -15.38 -2.16 -11.78
C ALA A 45 -14.13 -3.00 -11.49
N SER A 46 -12.99 -2.37 -11.22
CA SER A 46 -11.73 -3.08 -10.93
C SER A 46 -11.79 -3.85 -9.61
N VAL A 47 -12.30 -3.25 -8.54
CA VAL A 47 -12.39 -3.93 -7.24
C VAL A 47 -13.53 -4.95 -7.21
N ASP A 48 -14.59 -4.77 -8.00
CA ASP A 48 -15.69 -5.74 -8.12
C ASP A 48 -15.22 -7.05 -8.76
N GLU A 49 -14.19 -7.04 -9.61
CA GLU A 49 -13.52 -8.26 -10.09
C GLU A 49 -12.87 -9.04 -8.93
N VAL A 50 -12.22 -8.35 -7.99
CA VAL A 50 -11.62 -8.95 -6.80
C VAL A 50 -12.70 -9.53 -5.88
N ILE A 51 -13.79 -8.77 -5.66
CA ILE A 51 -14.94 -9.19 -4.85
C ILE A 51 -15.60 -10.42 -5.46
N ALA A 52 -15.85 -10.42 -6.77
CA ALA A 52 -16.43 -11.54 -7.50
C ALA A 52 -15.55 -12.79 -7.38
N PHE A 53 -14.23 -12.63 -7.54
CA PHE A 53 -13.29 -13.73 -7.36
C PHE A 53 -13.36 -14.35 -5.94
N VAL A 54 -13.37 -13.54 -4.88
CA VAL A 54 -13.48 -14.04 -3.50
C VAL A 54 -14.79 -14.80 -3.30
N ARG A 55 -15.91 -14.29 -3.85
CA ARG A 55 -17.23 -14.96 -3.81
C ARG A 55 -17.24 -16.29 -4.57
N GLU A 56 -16.63 -16.32 -5.76
CA GLU A 56 -16.53 -17.55 -6.58
C GLU A 56 -15.71 -18.63 -5.91
N GLN A 57 -14.65 -18.26 -5.17
CA GLN A 57 -13.86 -19.20 -4.38
C GLN A 57 -14.59 -19.69 -3.11
N GLY A 58 -15.66 -19.02 -2.72
CA GLY A 58 -16.40 -19.33 -1.48
C GLY A 58 -15.61 -18.95 -0.21
N TRP A 59 -14.68 -18.00 -0.30
CA TRP A 59 -13.87 -17.59 0.84
C TRP A 59 -14.56 -16.51 1.68
N THR A 60 -14.35 -16.57 2.99
CA THR A 60 -14.76 -15.53 3.93
C THR A 60 -13.64 -14.51 4.07
N LEU A 61 -13.93 -13.24 3.82
CA LEU A 61 -12.98 -12.15 4.03
C LEU A 61 -12.83 -11.86 5.53
N VAL A 62 -11.59 -11.92 6.03
CA VAL A 62 -11.27 -11.65 7.43
C VAL A 62 -10.65 -10.28 7.59
N TYR A 63 -9.69 -9.93 6.71
CA TYR A 63 -8.97 -8.67 6.78
C TYR A 63 -8.95 -7.96 5.43
N ILE A 64 -9.04 -6.63 5.49
CA ILE A 64 -8.69 -5.70 4.41
C ILE A 64 -7.49 -4.94 4.94
N ILE A 65 -6.33 -5.10 4.31
CA ILE A 65 -5.06 -4.59 4.81
C ILE A 65 -4.57 -3.48 3.89
N GLU A 66 -4.31 -2.31 4.45
CA GLU A 66 -3.59 -1.24 3.79
C GLU A 66 -2.14 -1.25 4.26
N THR A 67 -1.20 -1.31 3.33
CA THR A 67 0.23 -1.22 3.66
C THR A 67 0.60 0.18 4.14
N HIS A 68 -0.03 1.19 3.57
CA HIS A 68 0.12 2.61 3.93
C HIS A 68 -1.04 3.46 3.39
N ALA A 69 -1.04 4.76 3.65
CA ALA A 69 -1.95 5.69 2.99
C ALA A 69 -1.38 6.09 1.63
N HIS A 70 -1.83 5.43 0.58
CA HIS A 70 -1.35 5.61 -0.80
C HIS A 70 -1.58 7.03 -1.32
N ALA A 71 -0.62 7.56 -2.09
CA ALA A 71 -0.70 8.88 -2.70
C ALA A 71 -1.02 8.85 -4.21
N ASP A 72 -0.97 7.69 -4.83
CA ASP A 72 -1.05 7.50 -6.28
C ASP A 72 -2.32 6.77 -6.74
N HIS A 73 -3.07 6.18 -5.80
CA HIS A 73 -4.38 5.59 -6.05
C HIS A 73 -5.32 5.75 -4.84
N ILE A 74 -6.62 5.63 -5.08
CA ILE A 74 -7.64 5.67 -4.03
C ILE A 74 -7.92 4.26 -3.56
N SER A 75 -8.00 4.07 -2.23
CA SER A 75 -8.39 2.80 -1.63
C SER A 75 -9.87 2.49 -1.83
N ALA A 76 -10.18 1.24 -2.20
CA ALA A 76 -11.52 0.67 -2.25
C ALA A 76 -11.91 -0.05 -0.94
N ALA A 77 -11.16 0.10 0.15
CA ALA A 77 -11.32 -0.69 1.37
C ALA A 77 -12.72 -0.63 1.95
N ILE A 78 -13.37 0.54 1.93
CA ILE A 78 -14.76 0.69 2.41
C ILE A 78 -15.73 -0.06 1.53
N HIS A 79 -15.61 0.03 0.20
CA HIS A 79 -16.47 -0.72 -0.72
C HIS A 79 -16.32 -2.24 -0.51
N VAL A 80 -15.08 -2.73 -0.37
CA VAL A 80 -14.82 -4.14 -0.05
C VAL A 80 -15.45 -4.54 1.28
N LYS A 81 -15.35 -3.68 2.31
CA LYS A 81 -15.92 -3.94 3.63
C LYS A 81 -17.45 -4.00 3.58
N ASP A 82 -18.08 -3.11 2.83
CA ASP A 82 -19.54 -3.08 2.65
C ASP A 82 -20.04 -4.33 1.93
N GLU A 83 -19.30 -4.85 0.96
CA GLU A 83 -19.70 -5.99 0.13
C GLU A 83 -19.37 -7.37 0.74
N LEU A 84 -18.24 -7.50 1.45
CA LEU A 84 -17.73 -8.78 1.95
C LEU A 84 -17.57 -8.83 3.47
N GLY A 85 -17.71 -7.70 4.17
CA GLY A 85 -17.35 -7.59 5.58
C GLY A 85 -15.84 -7.55 5.79
N GLY A 86 -15.38 -8.10 6.92
CA GLY A 86 -13.95 -8.09 7.30
C GLY A 86 -13.55 -6.88 8.14
N LYS A 87 -12.30 -6.85 8.56
CA LYS A 87 -11.74 -5.80 9.40
C LYS A 87 -10.70 -5.00 8.64
N LEU A 88 -10.79 -3.68 8.68
CA LEU A 88 -9.80 -2.76 8.14
C LEU A 88 -8.56 -2.72 9.01
N VAL A 89 -7.40 -2.96 8.42
CA VAL A 89 -6.10 -3.05 9.10
C VAL A 89 -5.14 -2.05 8.46
N ILE A 90 -4.42 -1.30 9.29
CA ILE A 90 -3.32 -0.42 8.86
C ILE A 90 -2.27 -0.31 9.96
N GLY A 91 -1.08 0.23 9.66
CA GLY A 91 -0.05 0.53 10.65
C GLY A 91 -0.46 1.66 11.61
N GLN A 92 -0.12 1.55 12.92
CA GLN A 92 -0.52 2.53 13.94
C GLN A 92 -0.05 3.96 13.65
N TYR A 93 1.05 4.11 12.92
CA TYR A 93 1.62 5.43 12.58
C TYR A 93 0.81 6.19 11.53
N ILE A 94 -0.28 5.63 11.03
CA ILE A 94 -1.26 6.38 10.21
C ILE A 94 -1.72 7.65 10.94
N THR A 95 -1.75 7.65 12.27
CA THR A 95 -2.09 8.84 13.07
C THR A 95 -1.15 10.02 12.82
N GLU A 96 0.12 9.78 12.49
CA GLU A 96 1.08 10.84 12.14
C GLU A 96 0.76 11.40 10.74
N VAL A 97 0.43 10.52 9.80
CA VAL A 97 0.02 10.90 8.43
C VAL A 97 -1.28 11.71 8.47
N GLN A 98 -2.27 11.24 9.25
CA GLN A 98 -3.53 11.96 9.47
C GLN A 98 -3.31 13.37 10.01
N LYS A 99 -2.41 13.57 10.98
CA LYS A 99 -2.11 14.90 11.55
C LYS A 99 -1.51 15.85 10.52
N ILE A 100 -0.53 15.35 9.72
CA ILE A 100 0.13 16.14 8.67
C ILE A 100 -0.90 16.61 7.65
N PHE A 101 -1.67 15.68 7.11
CA PHE A 101 -2.61 16.01 6.02
C PHE A 101 -3.88 16.69 6.50
N LYS A 102 -4.33 16.46 7.75
CA LYS A 102 -5.38 17.29 8.37
C LYS A 102 -5.01 18.76 8.36
N GLN A 103 -3.78 19.08 8.71
CA GLN A 103 -3.29 20.47 8.69
C GLN A 103 -3.19 21.01 7.25
N MET A 104 -2.63 20.21 6.34
CA MET A 104 -2.43 20.61 4.93
C MET A 104 -3.74 20.88 4.21
N PHE A 105 -4.72 19.98 4.35
CA PHE A 105 -6.05 20.14 3.73
C PHE A 105 -7.02 20.98 4.57
N ASN A 106 -6.58 21.50 5.71
CA ASN A 106 -7.42 22.30 6.61
C ASN A 106 -8.75 21.58 6.91
N PHE A 107 -8.67 20.30 7.32
CA PHE A 107 -9.84 19.57 7.79
C PHE A 107 -10.26 20.10 9.16
N ASP A 108 -11.56 20.15 9.40
CA ASP A 108 -12.13 20.67 10.64
C ASP A 108 -11.95 19.68 11.82
N SER A 109 -12.58 20.00 12.96
CA SER A 109 -12.46 19.20 14.18
C SER A 109 -13.17 17.84 14.09
N SER A 110 -14.08 17.63 13.14
CA SER A 110 -14.78 16.35 12.95
C SER A 110 -13.85 15.27 12.41
N PHE A 111 -12.85 15.65 11.60
CA PHE A 111 -11.83 14.70 11.13
C PHE A 111 -10.94 14.28 12.29
N ARG A 112 -10.99 13.00 12.63
CA ARG A 112 -10.21 12.41 13.74
C ARG A 112 -8.85 11.95 13.25
N THR A 113 -7.82 12.19 14.06
CA THR A 113 -6.42 11.79 13.80
C THR A 113 -5.94 10.73 14.78
N ASP A 114 -6.86 9.89 15.24
CA ASP A 114 -6.62 8.80 16.18
C ASP A 114 -6.78 7.42 15.56
N ALA A 115 -6.85 7.38 14.21
CA ALA A 115 -7.04 6.19 13.40
C ALA A 115 -8.34 5.41 13.71
N SER A 116 -9.33 6.03 14.33
CA SER A 116 -10.62 5.40 14.65
C SER A 116 -11.43 4.99 13.41
N GLN A 117 -11.00 5.35 12.22
CA GLN A 117 -11.53 4.91 10.93
C GLN A 117 -11.18 3.45 10.60
N PHE A 118 -10.16 2.90 11.25
CA PHE A 118 -9.66 1.55 11.04
C PHE A 118 -10.03 0.64 12.23
N ASP A 119 -10.26 -0.65 11.96
CA ASP A 119 -10.65 -1.61 13.01
C ASP A 119 -9.45 -2.15 13.80
N ILE A 120 -8.27 -2.27 13.15
CA ILE A 120 -7.04 -2.81 13.73
C ILE A 120 -5.86 -1.92 13.33
N LEU A 121 -5.06 -1.55 14.33
CA LEU A 121 -3.80 -0.84 14.13
C LEU A 121 -2.65 -1.78 14.46
N THR A 122 -1.82 -2.09 13.47
CA THR A 122 -0.68 -2.99 13.66
C THR A 122 0.59 -2.25 14.07
N VAL A 123 1.41 -2.92 14.87
CA VAL A 123 2.74 -2.47 15.28
C VAL A 123 3.80 -3.48 14.84
N GLU A 124 5.08 -3.08 14.93
CA GLU A 124 6.22 -3.98 14.66
C GLU A 124 6.09 -5.30 15.39
N GLY A 125 6.18 -6.41 14.65
CA GLY A 125 6.14 -7.78 15.20
C GLY A 125 4.76 -8.28 15.60
N GLU A 126 3.71 -7.47 15.49
CA GLU A 126 2.35 -7.92 15.78
C GLU A 126 1.88 -8.95 14.76
N THR A 127 1.11 -9.93 15.22
CA THR A 127 0.64 -11.03 14.37
C THR A 127 -0.87 -11.07 14.25
N LEU A 128 -1.34 -11.24 13.02
CA LEU A 128 -2.73 -11.52 12.67
C LEU A 128 -2.86 -13.00 12.27
N LYS A 129 -3.96 -13.64 12.63
CA LYS A 129 -4.25 -15.02 12.24
C LYS A 129 -5.28 -15.07 11.12
N LEU A 130 -4.90 -15.70 10.00
CA LEU A 130 -5.76 -15.93 8.86
C LEU A 130 -5.85 -17.45 8.63
N GLY A 131 -6.77 -18.10 9.32
CA GLY A 131 -6.81 -19.56 9.35
C GLY A 131 -5.52 -20.15 9.92
N GLY A 132 -4.83 -20.99 9.16
CA GLY A 132 -3.51 -21.54 9.50
C GLY A 132 -2.35 -20.60 9.18
N ILE A 133 -2.60 -19.50 8.45
CA ILE A 133 -1.57 -18.54 8.09
C ILE A 133 -1.32 -17.55 9.24
N THR A 134 -0.05 -17.29 9.53
CA THR A 134 0.35 -16.21 10.43
C THR A 134 0.85 -15.03 9.59
N ILE A 135 0.23 -13.86 9.75
CA ILE A 135 0.65 -12.62 9.11
C ILE A 135 1.35 -11.77 10.17
N THR A 136 2.63 -11.46 10.00
CA THR A 136 3.43 -10.63 10.92
C THR A 136 3.62 -9.25 10.32
N ALA A 137 3.23 -8.23 11.05
CA ALA A 137 3.43 -6.85 10.66
C ALA A 137 4.90 -6.44 10.85
N MET A 138 5.50 -5.86 9.84
CA MET A 138 6.87 -5.34 9.84
C MET A 138 6.82 -3.82 9.58
N TYR A 139 7.26 -3.01 10.51
CA TYR A 139 7.35 -1.57 10.33
C TYR A 139 8.53 -1.24 9.41
N VAL A 140 8.25 -0.63 8.27
CA VAL A 140 9.21 -0.35 7.18
C VAL A 140 9.10 1.11 6.70
N PRO A 141 9.24 2.09 7.62
CA PRO A 141 9.08 3.50 7.28
C PRO A 141 10.14 3.99 6.29
N GLY A 142 9.84 5.11 5.63
CA GLY A 142 10.80 5.81 4.78
C GLY A 142 10.18 6.39 3.53
N HIS A 143 9.31 5.67 2.82
CA HIS A 143 8.45 6.25 1.81
C HIS A 143 7.40 7.15 2.48
N THR A 144 6.70 6.62 3.47
CA THR A 144 5.92 7.38 4.44
C THR A 144 6.35 7.03 5.87
N ARG A 145 5.81 7.75 6.87
CA ARG A 145 6.03 7.40 8.29
C ARG A 145 5.22 6.19 8.76
N ALA A 146 4.26 5.75 7.98
CA ALA A 146 3.30 4.73 8.40
C ALA A 146 3.43 3.41 7.65
N ASP A 147 4.45 3.27 6.80
CA ASP A 147 4.62 2.10 5.96
C ASP A 147 4.78 0.81 6.76
N MET A 148 4.02 -0.18 6.37
CA MET A 148 4.09 -1.54 6.89
C MET A 148 4.31 -2.53 5.75
N ALA A 149 5.12 -3.54 5.99
CA ALA A 149 5.12 -4.76 5.21
C ALA A 149 4.44 -5.87 6.02
N TYR A 150 3.82 -6.82 5.33
CA TYR A 150 3.12 -7.94 5.97
C TYR A 150 3.72 -9.27 5.53
N LEU A 151 4.43 -9.92 6.45
CA LEU A 151 5.07 -11.22 6.24
C LEU A 151 4.08 -12.34 6.55
N ALA A 152 3.66 -13.11 5.55
CA ALA A 152 2.76 -14.24 5.72
C ALA A 152 3.50 -15.56 5.64
N ASN A 153 3.23 -16.44 6.59
CA ASN A 153 3.85 -17.76 6.71
C ASN A 153 2.80 -18.84 7.02
N ASP A 154 2.89 -20.01 6.36
CA ASP A 154 2.02 -21.17 6.56
C ASP A 154 2.80 -22.48 6.83
N ASP A 155 4.02 -22.38 7.39
CA ASP A 155 4.98 -23.46 7.65
C ASP A 155 5.61 -24.07 6.38
N GLU A 156 5.01 -23.93 5.20
CA GLU A 156 5.55 -24.44 3.93
C GLU A 156 6.30 -23.36 3.14
N LYS A 157 5.78 -22.13 3.16
CA LYS A 157 6.39 -21.00 2.43
C LYS A 157 6.17 -19.68 3.16
N THR A 158 7.06 -18.76 2.82
CA THR A 158 7.02 -17.39 3.34
C THR A 158 6.88 -16.41 2.19
N VAL A 159 5.95 -15.48 2.32
CA VAL A 159 5.75 -14.39 1.37
C VAL A 159 5.66 -13.07 2.12
N VAL A 160 6.00 -11.95 1.48
CA VAL A 160 5.89 -10.62 2.08
C VAL A 160 5.26 -9.64 1.10
N PHE A 161 4.28 -8.87 1.58
CA PHE A 161 3.65 -7.73 0.88
C PHE A 161 4.36 -6.47 1.36
N VAL A 162 5.03 -5.76 0.47
CA VAL A 162 6.01 -4.73 0.86
C VAL A 162 5.52 -3.28 0.68
N GLY A 163 4.28 -3.11 0.21
CA GLY A 163 3.80 -1.77 -0.16
C GLY A 163 4.77 -1.09 -1.12
N ASP A 164 5.02 0.19 -0.90
CA ASP A 164 5.94 0.99 -1.72
C ASP A 164 7.39 1.00 -1.21
N THR A 165 7.79 0.04 -0.38
CA THR A 165 9.18 -0.03 0.08
C THR A 165 10.12 -0.50 -1.03
N LEU A 166 9.72 -1.53 -1.79
CA LEU A 166 10.48 -2.13 -2.90
C LEU A 166 9.61 -2.35 -4.12
N PHE A 167 10.17 -2.11 -5.30
CA PHE A 167 9.57 -2.42 -6.59
C PHE A 167 10.34 -3.55 -7.30
N ALA A 168 9.98 -3.85 -8.56
CA ALA A 168 10.73 -4.80 -9.36
C ALA A 168 12.22 -4.40 -9.44
N PRO A 169 13.16 -5.35 -9.56
CA PRO A 169 14.59 -5.03 -9.54
C PRO A 169 15.03 -3.98 -10.56
N ASP A 170 14.41 -3.94 -11.74
CA ASP A 170 14.67 -2.95 -12.79
C ASP A 170 13.99 -1.60 -12.57
N VAL A 171 13.09 -1.50 -11.57
CA VAL A 171 12.42 -0.26 -11.16
C VAL A 171 13.07 0.34 -9.91
N GLY A 172 13.42 -0.49 -8.93
CA GLY A 172 14.18 -0.10 -7.75
C GLY A 172 13.34 0.06 -6.48
N THR A 173 13.19 1.30 -6.00
CA THR A 173 12.56 1.61 -4.70
C THR A 173 11.65 2.83 -4.84
N ALA A 174 10.71 3.01 -3.91
CA ALA A 174 9.89 4.20 -3.83
C ALA A 174 10.71 5.48 -3.63
N ARG A 175 10.05 6.60 -3.88
CA ARG A 175 10.49 7.94 -3.49
C ARG A 175 10.25 8.16 -1.99
N CYS A 176 10.95 9.12 -1.40
CA CYS A 176 10.83 9.46 0.02
C CYS A 176 10.79 10.97 0.30
N ASP A 177 10.47 11.77 -0.70
CA ASP A 177 10.34 13.23 -0.62
C ASP A 177 8.92 13.72 -0.24
N PHE A 178 8.04 12.80 0.14
CA PHE A 178 6.73 13.14 0.71
C PHE A 178 6.84 13.70 2.14
N PRO A 179 5.84 14.46 2.60
CA PRO A 179 5.81 14.93 3.98
C PRO A 179 5.94 13.79 4.99
N GLY A 180 7.10 13.68 5.62
CA GLY A 180 7.43 12.63 6.56
C GLY A 180 8.22 11.45 6.01
N GLY A 181 8.56 11.44 4.72
CA GLY A 181 9.51 10.50 4.13
C GLY A 181 10.95 10.78 4.57
N ASP A 182 11.83 9.77 4.49
CA ASP A 182 13.23 9.86 4.86
C ASP A 182 14.04 8.75 4.17
N ASP A 183 15.04 9.14 3.40
CA ASP A 183 15.83 8.23 2.56
C ASP A 183 16.70 7.24 3.36
N LYS A 184 17.31 7.69 4.47
CA LYS A 184 18.11 6.81 5.33
C LYS A 184 17.23 5.75 6.00
N THR A 185 16.07 6.19 6.48
CA THR A 185 15.08 5.30 7.09
C THR A 185 14.56 4.29 6.06
N LEU A 186 14.30 4.74 4.81
CA LEU A 186 13.91 3.85 3.72
C LEU A 186 14.99 2.80 3.44
N TYR A 187 16.27 3.20 3.37
CA TYR A 187 17.36 2.25 3.20
C TYR A 187 17.38 1.18 4.29
N GLN A 188 17.26 1.60 5.56
CA GLN A 188 17.25 0.67 6.71
C GLN A 188 16.06 -0.29 6.65
N SER A 189 14.88 0.21 6.29
CA SER A 189 13.67 -0.60 6.07
C SER A 189 13.87 -1.63 4.95
N ILE A 190 14.50 -1.24 3.85
CA ILE A 190 14.83 -2.14 2.76
C ILE A 190 15.83 -3.21 3.22
N GLN A 191 16.88 -2.84 3.96
CA GLN A 191 17.84 -3.82 4.49
C GLN A 191 17.18 -4.84 5.42
N LYS A 192 16.18 -4.41 6.20
CA LYS A 192 15.37 -5.31 7.02
C LYS A 192 14.59 -6.33 6.18
N LEU A 193 13.99 -5.92 5.05
CA LEU A 193 13.34 -6.83 4.11
C LEU A 193 14.34 -7.77 3.43
N LEU A 194 15.51 -7.25 3.01
CA LEU A 194 16.56 -8.04 2.39
C LEU A 194 17.25 -9.01 3.36
N ALA A 195 17.07 -8.87 4.67
CA ALA A 195 17.55 -9.84 5.67
C ALA A 195 16.65 -11.09 5.77
N LEU A 196 15.47 -11.11 5.14
CA LEU A 196 14.65 -12.30 5.01
C LEU A 196 15.36 -13.39 4.18
N PRO A 197 14.97 -14.67 4.30
CA PRO A 197 15.51 -15.74 3.46
C PRO A 197 15.43 -15.44 1.96
N ASP A 198 16.44 -15.84 1.21
CA ASP A 198 16.59 -15.52 -0.22
C ASP A 198 15.42 -16.01 -1.08
N GLU A 199 14.80 -17.12 -0.69
CA GLU A 199 13.62 -17.71 -1.35
C GLU A 199 12.30 -17.01 -1.00
N THR A 200 12.28 -16.06 -0.07
CA THR A 200 11.06 -15.32 0.29
C THR A 200 10.51 -14.60 -0.95
N ILE A 201 9.25 -14.89 -1.26
CA ILE A 201 8.55 -14.23 -2.37
C ILE A 201 8.08 -12.86 -1.89
N ILE A 202 8.46 -11.83 -2.62
CA ILE A 202 8.02 -10.45 -2.41
C ILE A 202 6.86 -10.15 -3.36
N TYR A 203 5.71 -9.77 -2.82
CA TYR A 203 4.57 -9.23 -3.57
C TYR A 203 4.67 -7.71 -3.60
N LEU A 204 4.67 -7.17 -4.82
CA LEU A 204 4.86 -5.75 -5.12
C LEU A 204 3.53 -5.02 -5.14
N CYS A 205 3.47 -3.81 -4.58
CA CYS A 205 2.31 -2.95 -4.71
C CYS A 205 2.22 -2.38 -6.13
N HIS A 206 3.35 -1.99 -6.71
CA HIS A 206 3.43 -1.45 -8.06
C HIS A 206 4.48 -2.14 -8.91
N ASP A 207 4.22 -2.16 -10.23
CA ASP A 207 5.23 -2.54 -11.20
C ASP A 207 5.15 -1.62 -12.43
N TYR A 208 6.23 -0.92 -12.70
CA TYR A 208 6.39 0.02 -13.81
C TYR A 208 7.34 -0.56 -14.87
N PRO A 209 6.89 -1.51 -15.71
CA PRO A 209 7.76 -2.29 -16.57
C PRO A 209 8.44 -1.41 -17.61
N SER A 210 9.77 -1.49 -17.68
CA SER A 210 10.58 -0.84 -18.71
C SER A 210 10.74 -1.72 -19.96
N GLN A 211 10.98 -1.10 -21.11
CA GLN A 211 11.41 -1.76 -22.35
C GLN A 211 10.53 -2.94 -22.85
N GLY A 212 9.22 -2.87 -22.61
CA GLY A 212 8.29 -3.91 -23.07
C GLY A 212 8.26 -5.18 -22.23
N ARG A 213 8.87 -5.18 -21.03
CA ARG A 213 8.64 -6.21 -20.02
C ARG A 213 7.16 -6.23 -19.65
N LYS A 214 6.61 -7.41 -19.43
CA LYS A 214 5.24 -7.54 -18.90
C LYS A 214 5.22 -7.22 -17.42
N HIS A 215 4.10 -6.71 -16.93
CA HIS A 215 3.85 -6.56 -15.50
C HIS A 215 4.04 -7.88 -14.77
N CYS A 216 4.68 -7.82 -13.60
CA CYS A 216 4.94 -8.97 -12.76
C CYS A 216 4.67 -8.57 -11.29
N PRO A 217 3.72 -9.22 -10.61
CA PRO A 217 3.36 -8.86 -9.23
C PRO A 217 4.38 -9.33 -8.19
N THR A 218 5.41 -10.10 -8.58
CA THR A 218 6.30 -10.74 -7.63
C THR A 218 7.77 -10.66 -8.03
N THR A 219 8.61 -10.71 -7.00
CA THR A 219 10.05 -10.92 -7.10
C THR A 219 10.49 -11.81 -5.93
N THR A 220 11.79 -11.95 -5.69
CA THR A 220 12.33 -12.64 -4.51
C THR A 220 13.39 -11.78 -3.83
N VAL A 221 13.68 -12.07 -2.56
CA VAL A 221 14.78 -11.44 -1.83
C VAL A 221 16.11 -11.63 -2.58
N ALA A 222 16.39 -12.84 -3.08
CA ALA A 222 17.58 -13.11 -3.88
C ALA A 222 17.66 -12.22 -5.13
N ALA A 223 16.55 -12.07 -5.86
CA ALA A 223 16.51 -11.25 -7.07
C ALA A 223 16.75 -9.76 -6.76
N GLN A 224 16.22 -9.28 -5.63
CA GLN A 224 16.45 -7.91 -5.16
C GLN A 224 17.93 -7.68 -4.82
N LYS A 225 18.54 -8.58 -4.04
CA LYS A 225 19.97 -8.51 -3.69
C LYS A 225 20.86 -8.51 -4.92
N LEU A 226 20.52 -9.32 -5.92
CA LEU A 226 21.34 -9.47 -7.11
C LEU A 226 21.18 -8.31 -8.10
N GLY A 227 19.96 -7.83 -8.30
CA GLY A 227 19.62 -7.03 -9.48
C GLY A 227 18.96 -5.69 -9.22
N ASN A 228 18.53 -5.37 -7.99
CA ASN A 228 17.82 -4.10 -7.78
C ASN A 228 18.74 -2.91 -8.05
N ILE A 229 18.31 -2.05 -8.98
CA ILE A 229 19.11 -0.93 -9.48
C ILE A 229 19.48 0.11 -8.40
N HIS A 230 18.77 0.11 -7.26
CA HIS A 230 18.97 1.06 -6.17
C HIS A 230 19.63 0.47 -4.92
N VAL A 231 19.48 -0.84 -4.67
CA VAL A 231 19.85 -1.45 -3.37
C VAL A 231 20.47 -2.84 -3.50
N LYS A 232 20.90 -3.26 -4.70
CA LYS A 232 21.62 -4.52 -4.86
C LYS A 232 22.89 -4.58 -4.00
N GLU A 233 23.41 -5.76 -3.78
CA GLU A 233 24.66 -5.98 -3.05
C GLU A 233 25.77 -5.05 -3.52
N GLY A 234 26.46 -4.41 -2.56
CA GLY A 234 27.53 -3.46 -2.80
C GLY A 234 27.12 -1.99 -2.78
N ILE A 235 25.83 -1.68 -2.83
CA ILE A 235 25.34 -0.29 -2.67
C ILE A 235 25.16 -0.02 -1.17
N ASN A 236 25.89 0.96 -0.64
CA ASN A 236 25.80 1.36 0.77
C ASN A 236 24.76 2.48 0.99
N GLU A 237 24.46 2.80 2.26
CA GLU A 237 23.48 3.82 2.64
C GLU A 237 23.80 5.19 2.01
N ALA A 238 25.06 5.64 2.02
CA ALA A 238 25.41 6.96 1.49
C ALA A 238 25.18 7.04 -0.04
N GLU A 239 25.52 5.99 -0.78
CA GLU A 239 25.28 5.91 -2.23
C GLU A 239 23.78 5.87 -2.54
N PHE A 240 22.99 5.15 -1.73
CA PHE A 240 21.53 5.11 -1.86
C PHE A 240 20.91 6.48 -1.61
N VAL A 241 21.29 7.16 -0.52
CA VAL A 241 20.79 8.49 -0.16
C VAL A 241 21.09 9.50 -1.27
N GLU A 242 22.35 9.60 -1.73
CA GLU A 242 22.73 10.51 -2.83
C GLU A 242 21.94 10.21 -4.11
N MET A 243 21.75 8.95 -4.44
CA MET A 243 20.94 8.54 -5.61
C MET A 243 19.48 8.96 -5.42
N ARG A 244 18.90 8.73 -4.22
CA ARG A 244 17.50 8.98 -3.91
C ARG A 244 17.19 10.47 -3.95
N GLU A 245 17.99 11.30 -3.25
CA GLU A 245 17.86 12.76 -3.26
C GLU A 245 17.90 13.34 -4.70
N ARG A 246 18.88 12.89 -5.50
CA ARG A 246 19.02 13.32 -6.89
C ARG A 246 17.82 12.92 -7.75
N ARG A 247 17.31 11.69 -7.59
CA ARG A 247 16.18 11.19 -8.36
C ARG A 247 14.89 11.88 -7.95
N ASP A 248 14.61 12.00 -6.66
CA ASP A 248 13.37 12.58 -6.15
C ASP A 248 13.23 14.04 -6.54
N ALA A 249 14.32 14.80 -6.54
CA ALA A 249 14.34 16.19 -7.01
C ALA A 249 13.91 16.37 -8.48
N THR A 250 13.82 15.28 -9.26
CA THR A 250 13.40 15.32 -10.67
C THR A 250 12.01 14.72 -10.91
N LEU A 251 11.37 14.15 -9.89
CA LEU A 251 10.07 13.51 -10.02
C LEU A 251 8.94 14.53 -9.89
N GLU A 252 7.96 14.43 -10.77
CA GLU A 252 6.68 15.11 -10.58
C GLU A 252 5.91 14.50 -9.41
N MET A 253 5.01 15.27 -8.80
CA MET A 253 4.09 14.73 -7.79
C MET A 253 3.18 13.67 -8.41
N PRO A 254 2.81 12.61 -7.66
CA PRO A 254 1.85 11.62 -8.13
C PRO A 254 0.55 12.27 -8.60
N ARG A 255 0.08 11.82 -9.76
CA ARG A 255 -1.11 12.38 -10.42
C ARG A 255 -2.34 12.47 -9.51
N LEU A 256 -2.50 11.53 -8.60
CA LEU A 256 -3.66 11.41 -7.73
C LEU A 256 -3.39 11.78 -6.27
N ILE A 257 -2.23 12.39 -5.94
CA ILE A 257 -1.89 12.70 -4.54
C ILE A 257 -2.99 13.49 -3.81
N ILE A 258 -3.58 14.48 -4.49
CA ILE A 258 -4.62 15.34 -3.88
C ILE A 258 -5.88 14.53 -3.54
N PRO A 259 -6.52 13.80 -4.45
CA PRO A 259 -7.69 13.01 -4.11
C PRO A 259 -7.35 11.82 -3.22
N SER A 260 -6.28 11.07 -3.51
CA SER A 260 -5.96 9.82 -2.81
C SER A 260 -5.68 10.02 -1.34
N VAL A 261 -4.82 10.96 -0.98
CA VAL A 261 -4.44 11.15 0.42
C VAL A 261 -5.65 11.56 1.28
N GLN A 262 -6.53 12.43 0.76
CA GLN A 262 -7.71 12.86 1.52
C GLN A 262 -8.65 11.71 1.86
N LEU A 263 -8.84 10.77 0.95
CA LEU A 263 -9.70 9.60 1.15
C LEU A 263 -8.98 8.50 1.94
N ASN A 264 -7.72 8.24 1.61
CA ASN A 264 -6.97 7.11 2.19
C ASN A 264 -6.62 7.31 3.67
N ILE A 265 -6.39 8.55 4.12
CA ILE A 265 -6.23 8.83 5.56
C ILE A 265 -7.55 8.69 6.34
N ASP A 266 -8.67 8.58 5.65
CA ASP A 266 -10.01 8.33 6.18
C ASP A 266 -10.52 6.93 5.82
N ALA A 267 -9.58 5.97 5.64
CA ALA A 267 -9.86 4.58 5.29
C ALA A 267 -10.64 4.38 3.96
N GLY A 268 -10.59 5.34 3.05
CA GLY A 268 -11.34 5.33 1.79
C GLY A 268 -12.75 5.91 1.89
N HIS A 269 -13.13 6.50 3.03
CA HIS A 269 -14.43 7.16 3.15
C HIS A 269 -14.48 8.43 2.30
N PHE A 270 -15.59 8.60 1.60
CA PHE A 270 -15.88 9.86 0.93
C PHE A 270 -16.33 10.93 1.93
N PRO A 271 -15.98 12.21 1.70
CA PRO A 271 -16.49 13.32 2.50
C PRO A 271 -18.03 13.33 2.53
N GLU A 272 -18.61 13.87 3.60
CA GLU A 272 -20.05 14.09 3.63
C GLU A 272 -20.49 15.04 2.51
N PRO A 273 -21.66 14.83 1.91
CA PRO A 273 -22.19 15.75 0.90
C PRO A 273 -22.47 17.13 1.51
N GLU A 274 -22.17 18.19 0.75
CA GLU A 274 -22.56 19.55 1.11
C GLU A 274 -24.06 19.81 0.86
N ASP A 275 -24.53 21.02 1.15
CA ASP A 275 -25.97 21.42 1.07
C ASP A 275 -26.62 21.14 -0.29
N ASN A 276 -25.82 21.08 -1.36
CA ASN A 276 -26.28 20.76 -2.71
C ASN A 276 -26.29 19.26 -3.04
N GLY A 277 -25.96 18.40 -2.07
CA GLY A 277 -25.87 16.96 -2.23
C GLY A 277 -24.61 16.45 -2.92
N THR A 278 -23.65 17.33 -3.22
CA THR A 278 -22.38 16.97 -3.88
C THR A 278 -21.25 16.85 -2.87
N ARG A 279 -20.38 15.86 -3.05
CA ARG A 279 -19.15 15.67 -2.25
C ARG A 279 -18.00 16.41 -2.91
N TYR A 280 -17.12 17.00 -2.11
CA TYR A 280 -16.01 17.80 -2.60
C TYR A 280 -14.69 17.37 -1.96
N LEU A 281 -13.63 17.38 -2.75
CA LEU A 281 -12.26 17.28 -2.28
C LEU A 281 -11.60 18.67 -2.33
N LYS A 282 -10.74 18.94 -1.38
CA LYS A 282 -10.02 20.22 -1.28
C LYS A 282 -8.76 20.21 -2.14
N VAL A 283 -8.46 21.31 -2.80
CA VAL A 283 -7.21 21.52 -3.52
C VAL A 283 -6.43 22.65 -2.82
N PRO A 284 -5.37 22.35 -2.04
CA PRO A 284 -4.58 23.37 -1.38
C PRO A 284 -3.67 24.07 -2.41
N LEU A 285 -3.92 25.36 -2.68
CA LEU A 285 -3.14 26.11 -3.65
C LEU A 285 -1.76 26.47 -3.07
N ASN A 286 -0.69 26.14 -3.79
CA ASN A 286 0.70 26.42 -3.43
C ASN A 286 1.14 25.85 -2.06
N ALA A 287 0.61 24.71 -1.65
CA ALA A 287 0.89 24.10 -0.34
C ALA A 287 1.48 22.67 -0.42
N LEU A 288 1.57 22.10 -1.63
CA LEU A 288 2.25 20.83 -1.92
C LEU A 288 3.51 21.10 -2.73
#